data_bfe0cc528407adaa8c405e6a07c90acc
#
_entry.id   bfe0cc528407adaa8c405e6a07c90acc
#
_cell.length_a   1.000
_cell.length_b   1.000
_cell.length_c   1.000
_cell.angle_alpha   90.00
_cell.angle_beta   90.00
_cell.angle_gamma   90.00
#
_symmetry.space_group_name_H-M   'P 1'
#
loop_
_entity.id
_entity.type
_entity.pdbx_description
1 polymer ?
#
loop_
_entity_poly.entity_id
_entity_poly.type
_entity_poly.pdbx_seq_one_letter_code
_entity_poly.pdbx_strand_id
1 'polypeptide(L)'
;KTALEFYRPVYAMDCEDYDGDGEKEAFVVLGKKNSSSKAIQGIYYVYSDGWIGPARTNFSSVDLFSNTNYVEYDGKSFFACDVSGGGSGWVTYLFSTQNGIYYELNLSGSLQSFFKKDDTCYTTKNVFSAQYGHQYVDVPLNYDKDTQEFSYPES
;
A
#
# COMPACT_ATOMS: atom_id res chain seq x y z
N LYS A 1 27.70 -15.42 -13.29
CA LYS A 1 26.50 -15.42 -12.45
C LYS A 1 25.33 -16.04 -13.19
N THR A 2 24.57 -16.88 -12.49
CA THR A 2 23.37 -17.48 -13.06
C THR A 2 22.17 -16.54 -12.88
N ALA A 3 21.13 -16.76 -13.67
CA ALA A 3 19.90 -15.99 -13.53
C ALA A 3 19.31 -16.09 -12.11
N LEU A 4 19.51 -17.22 -11.43
CA LEU A 4 19.00 -17.45 -10.09
C LEU A 4 19.61 -16.53 -9.05
N GLU A 5 20.84 -16.05 -9.28
CA GLU A 5 21.49 -15.12 -8.34
C GLU A 5 20.78 -13.77 -8.27
N PHE A 6 20.00 -13.43 -9.29
CA PHE A 6 19.27 -12.17 -9.36
C PHE A 6 17.77 -12.35 -9.17
N TYR A 7 17.36 -13.59 -8.89
CA TYR A 7 15.93 -13.88 -8.74
C TYR A 7 15.35 -13.17 -7.51
N ARG A 8 14.26 -12.47 -7.75
CA ARG A 8 13.46 -11.84 -6.69
C ARG A 8 12.02 -12.22 -6.91
N PRO A 9 11.34 -12.78 -5.90
CA PRO A 9 9.94 -13.13 -6.07
C PRO A 9 9.08 -11.88 -6.19
N VAL A 10 8.05 -11.98 -7.02
CA VAL A 10 6.99 -10.97 -7.10
C VAL A 10 5.86 -11.44 -6.20
N TYR A 11 5.62 -10.72 -5.12
CA TYR A 11 4.55 -11.08 -4.19
C TYR A 11 3.20 -10.57 -4.67
N ALA A 12 3.17 -9.43 -5.32
CA ALA A 12 1.94 -8.85 -5.84
C ALA A 12 2.25 -7.91 -7.00
N MET A 13 1.31 -7.83 -7.93
CA MET A 13 1.36 -6.87 -9.02
C MET A 13 -0.07 -6.45 -9.32
N ASP A 14 -0.34 -5.14 -9.24
CA ASP A 14 -1.65 -4.60 -9.52
C ASP A 14 -1.56 -3.65 -10.70
N CYS A 15 -2.21 -4.04 -11.80
CA CYS A 15 -2.19 -3.32 -13.06
C CYS A 15 -3.51 -2.58 -13.25
N GLU A 16 -3.44 -1.26 -13.24
CA GLU A 16 -4.59 -0.37 -13.42
C GLU A 16 -4.13 0.89 -14.14
N ASP A 17 -5.08 1.64 -14.67
CA ASP A 17 -4.80 2.97 -15.21
C ASP A 17 -4.68 3.95 -14.04
N TYR A 18 -3.49 3.98 -13.44
CA TYR A 18 -3.27 4.78 -12.22
C TYR A 18 -3.22 6.28 -12.49
N ASP A 19 -2.81 6.70 -13.66
CA ASP A 19 -2.67 8.13 -13.97
C ASP A 19 -3.79 8.70 -14.85
N GLY A 20 -4.73 7.85 -15.25
CA GLY A 20 -5.91 8.30 -15.99
C GLY A 20 -5.67 8.59 -17.47
N ASP A 21 -4.57 8.10 -18.04
CA ASP A 21 -4.22 8.39 -19.45
C ASP A 21 -4.77 7.37 -20.45
N GLY A 22 -5.48 6.34 -19.98
CA GLY A 22 -6.02 5.28 -20.81
C GLY A 22 -5.11 4.08 -20.98
N GLU A 23 -3.86 4.16 -20.54
CA GLU A 23 -2.93 3.04 -20.54
C GLU A 23 -2.75 2.53 -19.10
N LYS A 24 -2.30 1.28 -18.97
CA LYS A 24 -2.15 0.68 -17.65
C LYS A 24 -0.71 0.79 -17.16
N GLU A 25 -0.58 1.08 -15.89
CA GLU A 25 0.65 1.03 -15.11
C GLU A 25 0.52 -0.09 -14.09
N ALA A 26 1.53 -0.28 -13.26
CA ALA A 26 1.48 -1.28 -12.20
C ALA A 26 2.23 -0.84 -10.97
N PHE A 27 1.71 -1.20 -9.80
CA PHE A 27 2.52 -1.27 -8.59
C PHE A 27 2.91 -2.72 -8.37
N VAL A 28 4.17 -2.94 -8.03
CA VAL A 28 4.75 -4.27 -7.90
C VAL A 28 5.43 -4.38 -6.55
N VAL A 29 5.13 -5.45 -5.81
CA VAL A 29 5.80 -5.74 -4.55
C VAL A 29 6.81 -6.85 -4.80
N LEU A 30 8.09 -6.53 -4.68
CA LEU A 30 9.18 -7.49 -4.86
C LEU A 30 9.68 -7.98 -3.51
N GLY A 31 9.96 -9.27 -3.44
CA GLY A 31 10.57 -9.88 -2.28
C GLY A 31 12.07 -9.79 -2.31
N LYS A 32 12.68 -10.05 -1.16
CA LYS A 32 14.13 -10.13 -1.05
C LYS A 32 14.66 -11.37 -1.77
N LYS A 33 15.86 -11.22 -2.29
CA LYS A 33 16.54 -12.29 -3.01
C LYS A 33 16.70 -13.51 -2.09
N ASN A 34 16.31 -14.68 -2.60
CA ASN A 34 16.45 -15.96 -1.92
C ASN A 34 15.77 -16.04 -0.55
N SER A 35 14.74 -15.22 -0.34
CA SER A 35 14.00 -15.26 0.91
C SER A 35 13.01 -16.42 0.91
N SER A 36 13.00 -17.20 1.99
CA SER A 36 11.99 -18.22 2.23
C SER A 36 10.79 -17.67 3.02
N SER A 37 10.94 -16.50 3.62
CA SER A 37 9.85 -15.74 4.22
C SER A 37 9.32 -14.74 3.19
N LYS A 38 8.27 -14.01 3.53
CA LYS A 38 7.72 -12.98 2.64
C LYS A 38 8.36 -11.61 2.90
N ALA A 39 9.66 -11.59 3.13
CA ALA A 39 10.41 -10.35 3.35
C ALA A 39 10.42 -9.50 2.08
N ILE A 40 10.17 -8.21 2.26
CA ILE A 40 9.98 -7.28 1.14
C ILE A 40 11.29 -6.59 0.78
N GLN A 41 11.64 -6.60 -0.50
CA GLN A 41 12.72 -5.77 -1.05
C GLN A 41 12.22 -4.35 -1.28
N GLY A 42 11.05 -4.20 -1.86
CA GLY A 42 10.50 -2.89 -2.13
C GLY A 42 9.18 -2.94 -2.88
N ILE A 43 8.57 -1.78 -2.96
CA ILE A 43 7.38 -1.52 -3.76
C ILE A 43 7.81 -0.60 -4.90
N TYR A 44 7.48 -0.99 -6.13
CA TYR A 44 7.93 -0.32 -7.33
C TYR A 44 6.75 0.07 -8.20
N TYR A 45 6.89 1.16 -8.92
CA TYR A 45 5.90 1.59 -9.90
C TYR A 45 6.46 1.36 -11.30
N VAL A 46 5.66 0.73 -12.15
CA VAL A 46 6.02 0.46 -13.54
C VAL A 46 5.15 1.34 -14.43
N TYR A 47 5.78 2.27 -15.14
CA TYR A 47 5.10 3.14 -16.08
C TYR A 47 4.67 2.36 -17.31
N SER A 48 3.71 2.91 -18.05
CA SER A 48 3.20 2.26 -19.26
C SER A 48 4.25 2.06 -20.36
N ASP A 49 5.31 2.88 -20.35
CA ASP A 49 6.44 2.74 -21.28
C ASP A 49 7.51 1.74 -20.80
N GLY A 50 7.30 1.13 -19.64
CA GLY A 50 8.20 0.13 -19.08
C GLY A 50 9.24 0.65 -18.09
N TRP A 51 9.34 1.96 -17.89
CA TRP A 51 10.21 2.52 -16.86
C TRP A 51 9.74 2.07 -15.47
N ILE A 52 10.68 1.80 -14.58
CA ILE A 52 10.41 1.35 -13.22
C ILE A 52 11.02 2.34 -12.25
N GLY A 53 10.21 2.79 -11.29
CA GLY A 53 10.66 3.68 -10.22
C GLY A 53 10.40 3.08 -8.85
N PRO A 54 11.30 3.31 -7.87
CA PRO A 54 11.09 2.81 -6.52
C PRO A 54 10.08 3.69 -5.78
N ALA A 55 8.96 3.09 -5.39
CA ALA A 55 7.95 3.81 -4.62
C ALA A 55 8.29 3.79 -3.13
N ARG A 56 8.77 2.64 -2.63
CA ARG A 56 9.29 2.53 -1.28
C ARG A 56 10.23 1.34 -1.19
N THR A 57 11.44 1.55 -0.69
CA THR A 57 12.45 0.49 -0.57
C THR A 57 13.02 0.34 0.84
N ASN A 58 12.58 1.18 1.78
CA ASN A 58 13.13 1.17 3.14
C ASN A 58 12.36 0.17 4.02
N PHE A 59 12.62 -1.13 3.82
CA PHE A 59 12.02 -2.20 4.61
C PHE A 59 13.10 -2.96 5.35
N SER A 60 12.79 -3.36 6.58
CA SER A 60 13.69 -4.18 7.38
C SER A 60 13.42 -5.67 7.14
N SER A 61 14.28 -6.53 7.68
CA SER A 61 14.16 -7.98 7.51
C SER A 61 12.91 -8.57 8.17
N VAL A 62 12.29 -7.84 9.10
CA VAL A 62 11.06 -8.30 9.78
C VAL A 62 9.79 -7.80 9.09
N ASP A 63 9.93 -6.95 8.08
CA ASP A 63 8.77 -6.46 7.32
C ASP A 63 8.36 -7.51 6.30
N LEU A 64 7.21 -8.14 6.52
CA LEU A 64 6.74 -9.25 5.71
C LEU A 64 5.50 -8.85 4.93
N PHE A 65 5.45 -9.24 3.68
CA PHE A 65 4.30 -8.98 2.82
C PHE A 65 3.07 -9.72 3.33
N SER A 66 1.93 -9.05 3.38
CA SER A 66 0.66 -9.63 3.78
C SER A 66 -0.35 -9.58 2.64
N ASN A 67 -0.75 -8.39 2.19
CA ASN A 67 -1.84 -8.25 1.24
C ASN A 67 -1.75 -6.93 0.49
N THR A 68 -2.48 -6.84 -0.62
CA THR A 68 -2.66 -5.58 -1.35
C THR A 68 -4.13 -5.32 -1.59
N ASN A 69 -4.48 -4.05 -1.80
CA ASN A 69 -5.82 -3.64 -2.15
C ASN A 69 -5.78 -2.47 -3.13
N TYR A 70 -6.66 -2.51 -4.10
CA TYR A 70 -6.85 -1.43 -5.06
C TYR A 70 -8.12 -0.67 -4.70
N VAL A 71 -8.03 0.65 -4.63
CA VAL A 71 -9.18 1.50 -4.31
C VAL A 71 -9.25 2.62 -5.34
N GLU A 72 -10.44 2.82 -5.89
CA GLU A 72 -10.73 3.98 -6.72
C GLU A 72 -11.66 4.90 -5.92
N TYR A 73 -11.27 6.14 -5.77
CA TYR A 73 -12.02 7.12 -4.98
C TYR A 73 -11.84 8.51 -5.55
N ASP A 74 -12.94 9.22 -5.77
CA ASP A 74 -12.95 10.59 -6.29
C ASP A 74 -12.19 10.70 -7.62
N GLY A 75 -12.38 9.70 -8.49
CA GLY A 75 -11.71 9.66 -9.79
C GLY A 75 -10.23 9.36 -9.75
N LYS A 76 -9.71 8.96 -8.60
CA LYS A 76 -8.29 8.70 -8.39
C LYS A 76 -8.09 7.24 -7.97
N SER A 77 -6.98 6.66 -8.41
CA SER A 77 -6.64 5.26 -8.11
C SER A 77 -5.58 5.17 -7.05
N PHE A 78 -5.79 4.28 -6.09
CA PHE A 78 -4.88 4.09 -4.95
C PHE A 78 -4.45 2.65 -4.85
N PHE A 79 -3.19 2.44 -4.53
CA PHE A 79 -2.63 1.12 -4.24
C PHE A 79 -2.24 1.06 -2.77
N ALA A 80 -2.79 0.08 -2.05
CA ALA A 80 -2.51 -0.14 -0.65
C ALA A 80 -1.78 -1.46 -0.48
N CYS A 81 -0.73 -1.47 0.33
CA CYS A 81 0.05 -2.67 0.62
C CYS A 81 0.17 -2.87 2.13
N ASP A 82 -0.35 -3.98 2.61
CA ASP A 82 -0.30 -4.35 4.02
C ASP A 82 0.97 -5.12 4.31
N VAL A 83 1.69 -4.69 5.34
CA VAL A 83 2.97 -5.27 5.74
C VAL A 83 2.94 -5.55 7.22
N SER A 84 3.22 -6.79 7.61
CA SER A 84 3.34 -7.15 9.02
C SER A 84 4.78 -6.93 9.48
N GLY A 85 4.95 -6.34 10.67
CA GLY A 85 6.26 -5.94 11.17
C GLY A 85 6.73 -6.73 12.36
N GLY A 86 6.63 -8.04 12.31
CA GLY A 86 7.20 -8.90 13.35
C GLY A 86 6.42 -8.96 14.66
N GLY A 87 5.27 -8.33 14.73
CA GLY A 87 4.39 -8.35 15.90
C GLY A 87 2.99 -8.78 15.54
N SER A 88 2.03 -8.46 16.39
CA SER A 88 0.63 -8.84 16.22
C SER A 88 -0.16 -7.78 15.43
N GLY A 89 0.44 -7.09 14.53
CA GLY A 89 -0.25 -6.08 13.75
C GLY A 89 0.36 -5.90 12.39
N TRP A 90 -0.22 -5.01 11.65
CA TRP A 90 0.29 -4.65 10.32
C TRP A 90 0.15 -3.14 10.13
N VAL A 91 0.92 -2.61 9.18
CA VAL A 91 0.76 -1.25 8.71
C VAL A 91 0.49 -1.28 7.22
N THR A 92 -0.19 -0.27 6.73
CA THR A 92 -0.54 -0.17 5.32
C THR A 92 0.17 1.02 4.70
N TYR A 93 0.90 0.74 3.62
CA TYR A 93 1.54 1.75 2.81
C TYR A 93 0.61 2.10 1.66
N LEU A 94 0.49 3.38 1.34
CA LEU A 94 -0.52 3.89 0.43
C LEU A 94 0.11 4.77 -0.63
N PHE A 95 -0.20 4.46 -1.89
CA PHE A 95 0.41 5.10 -3.06
C PHE A 95 -0.66 5.51 -4.07
N SER A 96 -0.34 6.51 -4.85
CA SER A 96 -1.16 6.94 -5.97
C SER A 96 -0.28 7.66 -6.99
N THR A 97 -0.90 8.32 -7.95
CA THR A 97 -0.18 9.18 -8.90
C THR A 97 -0.79 10.58 -8.90
N GLN A 98 0.03 11.55 -9.25
CA GLN A 98 -0.40 12.93 -9.45
C GLN A 98 0.40 13.49 -10.61
N ASN A 99 -0.30 14.01 -11.61
CA ASN A 99 0.33 14.53 -12.84
C ASN A 99 1.24 13.49 -13.51
N GLY A 100 0.79 12.23 -13.53
CA GLY A 100 1.52 11.15 -14.16
C GLY A 100 2.71 10.60 -13.36
N ILE A 101 2.92 11.07 -12.14
CA ILE A 101 4.05 10.67 -11.29
C ILE A 101 3.52 9.99 -10.03
N TYR A 102 4.08 8.82 -9.71
CA TYR A 102 3.71 8.10 -8.50
C TYR A 102 4.21 8.83 -7.25
N TYR A 103 3.48 8.66 -6.15
CA TYR A 103 3.90 9.21 -4.86
C TYR A 103 3.27 8.41 -3.72
N GLU A 104 3.86 8.55 -2.55
CA GLU A 104 3.37 7.93 -1.32
C GLU A 104 2.52 8.95 -0.57
N LEU A 105 1.33 8.55 -0.12
CA LEU A 105 0.41 9.47 0.55
C LEU A 105 0.85 9.75 1.97
N ASN A 106 0.32 10.85 2.52
CA ASN A 106 0.71 11.35 3.84
C ASN A 106 0.44 10.38 5.00
N LEU A 107 -0.61 9.56 4.91
CA LEU A 107 -0.92 8.59 5.95
C LEU A 107 -0.29 7.21 5.73
N SER A 108 0.49 7.06 4.66
CA SER A 108 1.19 5.80 4.39
C SER A 108 2.07 5.40 5.56
N GLY A 109 1.98 4.13 5.97
CA GLY A 109 2.74 3.61 7.10
C GLY A 109 2.11 3.86 8.46
N SER A 110 1.04 4.66 8.54
CA SER A 110 0.31 4.87 9.78
C SER A 110 -1.11 4.32 9.76
N LEU A 111 -1.52 3.74 8.63
CA LEU A 111 -2.82 3.10 8.49
C LEU A 111 -2.71 1.61 8.83
N GLN A 112 -3.85 1.01 9.22
CA GLN A 112 -4.02 -0.44 9.30
C GLN A 112 -5.18 -0.81 8.38
N SER A 113 -4.89 -1.18 7.14
CA SER A 113 -5.82 -1.37 6.05
C SER A 113 -6.24 -0.05 5.42
N PHE A 114 -6.65 -0.12 4.16
CA PHE A 114 -7.24 0.99 3.45
C PHE A 114 -8.24 0.40 2.47
N PHE A 115 -9.51 0.78 2.62
CA PHE A 115 -10.57 0.23 1.78
C PHE A 115 -11.70 1.23 1.65
N LYS A 116 -12.51 1.06 0.63
CA LYS A 116 -13.69 1.89 0.36
C LYS A 116 -14.95 1.09 0.61
N LYS A 117 -15.89 1.69 1.31
CA LYS A 117 -17.22 1.15 1.52
C LYS A 117 -18.21 2.28 1.33
N ASP A 118 -19.18 2.08 0.46
CA ASP A 118 -20.05 3.14 -0.04
C ASP A 118 -19.16 4.25 -0.63
N ASP A 119 -19.32 5.50 -0.33
CA ASP A 119 -18.53 6.57 -0.90
C ASP A 119 -17.48 7.10 0.10
N THR A 120 -17.03 6.26 1.01
CA THR A 120 -16.09 6.65 2.06
C THR A 120 -14.93 5.69 2.12
N CYS A 121 -13.72 6.22 2.31
CA CYS A 121 -12.53 5.43 2.57
C CYS A 121 -12.34 5.23 4.06
N TYR A 122 -11.93 4.03 4.44
CA TYR A 122 -11.78 3.62 5.84
C TYR A 122 -10.38 3.05 6.07
N THR A 123 -9.94 3.17 7.30
CA THR A 123 -8.86 2.36 7.85
C THR A 123 -9.40 1.55 9.04
N THR A 124 -8.59 0.65 9.55
CA THR A 124 -8.94 -0.17 10.71
C THR A 124 -8.13 0.30 11.90
N LYS A 125 -8.72 0.27 13.06
CA LYS A 125 -8.05 0.60 14.31
C LYS A 125 -8.27 -0.51 15.31
N ASN A 126 -7.20 -0.88 16.02
CA ASN A 126 -7.28 -1.82 17.12
C ASN A 126 -7.62 -1.06 18.40
N VAL A 127 -8.74 -1.41 19.01
CA VAL A 127 -9.22 -0.79 20.26
C VAL A 127 -9.23 -1.86 21.34
N PHE A 128 -8.58 -1.58 22.46
CA PHE A 128 -8.54 -2.49 23.60
C PHE A 128 -9.52 -2.02 24.66
N SER A 129 -10.28 -2.99 25.22
CA SER A 129 -11.06 -2.76 26.41
C SER A 129 -10.81 -3.88 27.42
N ALA A 130 -10.88 -3.55 28.71
CA ALA A 130 -10.68 -4.55 29.77
C ALA A 130 -11.77 -5.62 29.74
N GLN A 131 -12.94 -5.31 29.20
CA GLN A 131 -14.09 -6.22 29.17
C GLN A 131 -14.05 -7.16 27.98
N TYR A 132 -13.65 -6.67 26.80
CA TYR A 132 -13.76 -7.43 25.54
C TYR A 132 -12.42 -7.69 24.87
N GLY A 133 -11.29 -7.22 25.43
CA GLY A 133 -9.97 -7.40 24.84
C GLY A 133 -9.75 -6.50 23.62
N HIS A 134 -8.98 -7.00 22.65
CA HIS A 134 -8.69 -6.30 21.41
C HIS A 134 -9.84 -6.45 20.44
N GLN A 135 -10.27 -5.34 19.86
CA GLN A 135 -11.28 -5.32 18.81
C GLN A 135 -10.80 -4.41 17.69
N TYR A 136 -11.16 -4.77 16.47
CA TYR A 136 -10.84 -3.96 15.29
C TYR A 136 -12.10 -3.23 14.84
N VAL A 137 -11.99 -1.92 14.70
CA VAL A 137 -13.10 -1.08 14.26
C VAL A 137 -12.71 -0.33 13.00
N ASP A 138 -13.68 -0.14 12.11
CA ASP A 138 -13.49 0.63 10.90
C ASP A 138 -13.59 2.11 11.23
N VAL A 139 -12.62 2.89 10.78
CA VAL A 139 -12.55 4.33 11.03
C VAL A 139 -12.64 5.05 9.70
N PRO A 140 -13.69 5.89 9.51
CA PRO A 140 -13.78 6.67 8.27
C PRO A 140 -12.69 7.73 8.22
N LEU A 141 -12.13 7.92 7.05
CA LEU A 141 -11.11 8.95 6.82
C LEU A 141 -11.74 10.16 6.16
N ASN A 142 -11.27 11.34 6.53
CA ASN A 142 -11.60 12.57 5.84
C ASN A 142 -10.71 12.71 4.62
N TYR A 143 -11.25 13.29 3.55
CA TYR A 143 -10.50 13.51 2.32
C TYR A 143 -10.63 14.98 1.91
N ASP A 144 -9.49 15.60 1.67
CA ASP A 144 -9.43 16.98 1.17
C ASP A 144 -9.25 16.92 -0.35
N LYS A 145 -10.27 17.40 -1.09
CA LYS A 145 -10.25 17.35 -2.56
C LYS A 145 -9.20 18.28 -3.17
N ASP A 146 -8.86 19.35 -2.47
CA ASP A 146 -7.88 20.32 -2.97
C ASP A 146 -6.46 19.79 -2.86
N THR A 147 -6.11 19.20 -1.72
CA THR A 147 -4.77 18.64 -1.49
C THR A 147 -4.67 17.18 -1.90
N GLN A 148 -5.81 16.50 -2.07
CA GLN A 148 -5.89 15.06 -2.35
C GLN A 148 -5.24 14.22 -1.24
N GLU A 149 -5.39 14.68 -0.01
CA GLU A 149 -4.84 14.00 1.17
C GLU A 149 -5.95 13.50 2.08
N PHE A 150 -5.66 12.40 2.77
CA PHE A 150 -6.55 11.85 3.78
C PHE A 150 -6.09 12.28 5.16
N SER A 151 -7.03 12.34 6.10
CA SER A 151 -6.74 12.61 7.50
C SER A 151 -7.70 11.83 8.39
N TYR A 152 -7.26 11.60 9.63
CA TYR A 152 -8.12 10.99 10.63
C TYR A 152 -9.20 11.97 11.07
N PRO A 153 -10.39 11.48 11.42
CA PRO A 153 -11.41 12.37 11.99
C PRO A 153 -10.93 12.92 13.32
N GLU A 154 -11.29 14.15 13.59
CA GLU A 154 -10.96 14.77 14.88
C GLU A 154 -11.77 14.07 15.99
N SER A 155 -11.12 13.84 17.11
CA SER A 155 -11.75 13.24 18.27
C SER A 155 -12.47 14.25 19.15
#